data_14d6691f1ecd16e88aaeef95c7603c1a
#
_entry.id   14d6691f1ecd16e88aaeef95c7603c1a
#
_cell.length_a   1.000
_cell.length_b   1.000
_cell.length_c   1.000
_cell.angle_alpha   90.00
_cell.angle_beta   90.00
_cell.angle_gamma   90.00
#
_symmetry.space_group_name_H-M   'P 1'
#
loop_
_entity.id
_entity.type
_entity.pdbx_description
1 polymer ?
#
loop_
_entity_poly.entity_id
_entity_poly.type
_entity_poly.pdbx_seq_one_letter_code
_entity_poly.pdbx_strand_id
1 'polypeptide(L)'
;MWGSKRFEDINMQTPDNWNYYSGGKVNVPLPMESKTWVSVIATAAGSCAPWISIPLNGFGTKLFQAWIYSSSKSASEIITIFWRCFGTWK
;
A
#
# COMPACT_ATOMS: atom_id res chain seq x y z
N MET A 1 -4.95 -15.01 -4.29
CA MET A 1 -4.16 -14.77 -3.05
C MET A 1 -4.64 -13.48 -2.41
N TRP A 2 -4.77 -13.44 -1.10
CA TRP A 2 -5.22 -12.27 -0.37
C TRP A 2 -4.52 -12.20 0.98
N GLY A 3 -4.54 -11.02 1.60
CA GLY A 3 -3.94 -10.85 2.91
C GLY A 3 -4.06 -9.42 3.41
N SER A 4 -3.34 -9.15 4.51
CA SER A 4 -3.22 -7.82 5.06
C SER A 4 -1.84 -7.62 5.65
N LYS A 5 -1.40 -6.36 5.70
CA LYS A 5 -0.15 -5.96 6.33
C LYS A 5 -0.37 -4.68 7.11
N ARG A 6 0.03 -4.69 8.38
CA ARG A 6 0.00 -3.52 9.24
C ARG A 6 1.36 -2.81 9.19
N PHE A 7 1.30 -1.51 9.01
CA PHE A 7 2.47 -0.63 9.04
C PHE A 7 2.32 0.36 10.19
N GLU A 8 3.40 0.60 10.91
CA GLU A 8 3.42 1.53 12.04
C GLU A 8 4.31 2.73 11.73
N ASP A 9 4.16 3.79 12.49
CA ASP A 9 4.96 5.02 12.38
C ASP A 9 4.95 5.63 10.98
N ILE A 10 3.80 5.59 10.33
CA ILE A 10 3.60 6.23 9.03
C ILE A 10 3.30 7.72 9.26
N ASN A 11 4.13 8.59 8.72
CA ASN A 11 4.00 10.03 8.88
C ASN A 11 3.43 10.65 7.61
N MET A 12 2.19 11.14 7.67
CA MET A 12 1.51 11.83 6.59
C MET A 12 1.85 13.31 6.64
N GLN A 13 3.11 13.66 6.39
CA GLN A 13 3.61 15.01 6.57
C GLN A 13 4.23 15.63 5.33
N THR A 14 4.52 14.83 4.31
CA THR A 14 5.10 15.33 3.07
C THR A 14 3.96 15.74 2.13
N PRO A 15 3.81 17.03 1.82
CA PRO A 15 2.79 17.47 0.88
C PRO A 15 3.10 16.90 -0.52
N ASP A 16 2.12 16.25 -1.14
CA ASP A 16 2.26 15.76 -2.50
C ASP A 16 1.59 16.71 -3.49
N ASN A 17 0.52 17.34 -3.06
CA ASN A 17 -0.03 18.54 -3.66
C ASN A 17 -0.85 19.27 -2.60
N TRP A 18 -1.60 20.30 -2.96
CA TRP A 18 -2.32 21.12 -1.99
C TRP A 18 -3.50 20.40 -1.31
N ASN A 19 -3.89 19.24 -1.81
CA ASN A 19 -5.08 18.53 -1.32
C ASN A 19 -4.75 17.32 -0.44
N TYR A 20 -3.50 16.84 -0.44
CA TYR A 20 -3.18 15.63 0.32
C TYR A 20 -1.69 15.54 0.69
N TYR A 21 -1.41 14.62 1.61
CA TYR A 21 -0.09 14.34 2.14
C TYR A 21 0.30 12.91 1.84
N SER A 22 1.59 12.69 1.60
CA SER A 22 2.14 11.36 1.36
C SER A 22 2.75 10.80 2.63
N GLY A 23 2.50 9.53 2.90
CA GLY A 23 3.17 8.75 3.94
C GLY A 23 4.35 7.94 3.41
N GLY A 24 4.69 8.12 2.14
CA GLY A 24 5.78 7.39 1.51
C GLY A 24 5.33 6.10 0.84
N LYS A 25 6.32 5.34 0.40
CA LYS A 25 6.13 4.06 -0.29
C LYS A 25 6.41 2.91 0.67
N VAL A 26 5.56 1.90 0.68
CA VAL A 26 5.73 0.71 1.49
C VAL A 26 5.76 -0.54 0.61
N ASN A 27 6.42 -1.58 1.11
CA ASN A 27 6.48 -2.88 0.47
C ASN A 27 5.51 -3.82 1.16
N VAL A 28 4.60 -4.40 0.40
CA VAL A 28 3.64 -5.39 0.91
C VAL A 28 4.12 -6.76 0.47
N PRO A 29 4.62 -7.60 1.41
CA PRO A 29 5.12 -8.91 1.06
C PRO A 29 3.98 -9.87 0.70
N LEU A 30 4.26 -10.75 -0.25
CA LEU A 30 3.33 -11.81 -0.64
C LEU A 30 3.66 -13.09 0.12
N PRO A 31 2.64 -13.89 0.51
CA PRO A 31 2.88 -15.18 1.16
C PRO A 31 3.51 -16.21 0.22
N MET A 32 3.39 -16.03 -1.08
CA MET A 32 3.96 -16.93 -2.09
C MET A 32 4.57 -16.11 -3.22
N GLU A 33 5.57 -16.67 -3.87
CA GLU A 33 6.17 -16.05 -5.03
C GLU A 33 5.21 -16.09 -6.22
N SER A 34 5.04 -14.95 -6.89
CA SER A 34 4.18 -14.83 -8.05
C SER A 34 4.98 -15.02 -9.33
N LYS A 35 4.46 -15.80 -10.27
CA LYS A 35 5.03 -15.92 -11.61
C LYS A 35 4.52 -14.85 -12.54
N THR A 36 3.21 -14.60 -12.48
CA THR A 36 2.59 -13.55 -13.30
C THR A 36 1.63 -12.75 -12.46
N TRP A 37 1.47 -11.48 -12.82
CA TRP A 37 0.50 -10.58 -12.22
C TRP A 37 -0.61 -10.31 -13.23
N VAL A 38 -1.86 -10.46 -12.80
CA VAL A 38 -3.02 -10.03 -13.57
C VAL A 38 -3.53 -8.72 -13.01
N SER A 39 -3.80 -8.67 -11.70
CA SER A 39 -4.22 -7.43 -11.06
C SER A 39 -4.02 -7.50 -9.55
N VAL A 40 -4.00 -6.32 -8.91
CA VAL A 40 -4.06 -6.18 -7.46
C VAL A 40 -5.18 -5.22 -7.12
N ILE A 41 -6.00 -5.63 -6.17
CA ILE A 41 -6.99 -4.77 -5.54
C ILE A 41 -6.58 -4.62 -4.09
N ALA A 42 -6.40 -3.38 -3.64
CA ALA A 42 -5.98 -3.12 -2.27
C ALA A 42 -6.65 -1.87 -1.72
N THR A 43 -6.88 -1.89 -0.41
CA THR A 43 -7.41 -0.74 0.33
C THR A 43 -6.58 -0.52 1.57
N ALA A 44 -6.58 0.71 2.06
CA ALA A 44 -5.91 1.06 3.30
C ALA A 44 -6.93 1.48 4.35
N ALA A 45 -6.64 1.13 5.61
CA ALA A 45 -7.46 1.52 6.75
C ALA A 45 -6.57 2.14 7.83
N GLY A 46 -7.06 3.22 8.42
CA GLY A 46 -6.38 3.95 9.50
C GLY A 46 -7.21 5.13 9.94
N SER A 47 -6.83 5.77 11.05
CA SER A 47 -7.60 6.88 11.61
C SER A 47 -7.57 8.14 10.74
N CYS A 48 -6.56 8.27 9.87
CA CYS A 48 -6.44 9.40 8.95
C CYS A 48 -7.20 9.20 7.62
N ALA A 49 -8.01 8.15 7.52
CA ALA A 49 -8.74 7.77 6.30
C ALA A 49 -7.81 7.69 5.09
N PRO A 50 -6.76 6.87 5.13
CA PRO A 50 -5.77 6.82 4.06
C PRO A 50 -6.29 6.13 2.80
N TRP A 51 -5.65 6.43 1.68
CA TRP A 51 -5.80 5.64 0.47
C TRP A 51 -4.43 5.29 -0.09
N ILE A 52 -4.39 4.37 -1.06
CA ILE A 52 -3.13 3.92 -1.65
C ILE A 52 -3.17 4.01 -3.16
N SER A 53 -1.98 4.13 -3.75
CA SER A 53 -1.77 4.04 -5.18
C SER A 53 -0.67 3.02 -5.44
N ILE A 54 -0.92 2.12 -6.38
CA ILE A 54 0.04 1.07 -6.75
C ILE A 54 0.60 1.42 -8.12
N PRO A 55 1.90 1.78 -8.22
CA PRO A 55 2.48 2.11 -9.51
C PRO A 55 2.61 0.87 -10.40
N LEU A 56 2.56 1.09 -11.71
CA LEU A 56 2.63 0.00 -12.67
C LEU A 56 3.91 -0.83 -12.53
N ASN A 57 5.01 -0.20 -12.16
CA ASN A 57 6.29 -0.87 -11.97
C ASN A 57 6.53 -1.32 -10.50
N GLY A 58 5.49 -1.29 -9.68
CA GLY A 58 5.58 -1.63 -8.26
C GLY A 58 5.45 -3.12 -7.95
N PHE A 59 5.30 -3.96 -8.97
CA PHE A 59 5.11 -5.39 -8.77
C PHE A 59 6.43 -6.14 -8.88
N GLY A 60 6.75 -6.91 -7.85
CA GLY A 60 7.85 -7.87 -7.87
C GLY A 60 7.32 -9.29 -7.77
N THR A 61 8.20 -10.26 -7.72
CA THR A 61 7.79 -11.67 -7.60
C THR A 61 7.34 -12.03 -6.19
N LYS A 62 7.82 -11.29 -5.18
CA LYS A 62 7.59 -11.60 -3.76
C LYS A 62 6.86 -10.49 -3.01
N LEU A 63 6.64 -9.34 -3.64
CA LEU A 63 6.00 -8.20 -3.01
C LEU A 63 5.35 -7.30 -4.04
N PHE A 64 4.49 -6.39 -3.57
CA PHE A 64 4.11 -5.23 -4.35
C PHE A 64 4.36 -3.96 -3.51
N GLN A 65 4.52 -2.83 -4.21
CA GLN A 65 4.76 -1.55 -3.59
C GLN A 65 3.51 -0.68 -3.68
N ALA A 66 3.26 0.10 -2.63
CA ALA A 66 2.13 1.00 -2.59
C ALA A 66 2.56 2.34 -1.99
N TRP A 67 2.07 3.43 -2.56
CA TRP A 67 2.18 4.76 -1.98
C TRP A 67 0.96 5.03 -1.11
N ILE A 68 1.20 5.58 0.08
CA ILE A 68 0.14 5.87 1.05
C ILE A 68 -0.11 7.37 1.08
N TYR A 69 -1.39 7.75 1.00
CA TYR A 69 -1.82 9.14 1.00
C TYR A 69 -2.96 9.37 1.99
N SER A 70 -3.09 10.62 2.44
CA SER A 70 -4.22 11.06 3.24
C SER A 70 -4.48 12.54 2.97
N SER A 71 -5.74 12.96 3.08
CA SER A 71 -6.10 14.37 2.99
C SER A 71 -5.74 15.16 4.25
N SER A 72 -5.40 14.47 5.33
CA SER A 72 -5.06 15.09 6.62
C SER A 72 -3.60 14.90 6.96
N LYS A 73 -2.95 15.97 7.41
CA LYS A 73 -1.60 15.89 7.95
C LYS A 73 -1.64 15.17 9.30
N SER A 74 -0.79 14.18 9.48
CA SER A 74 -0.74 13.42 10.73
C SER A 74 0.63 12.76 10.90
N ALA A 75 0.90 12.28 12.12
CA ALA A 75 2.17 11.63 12.45
C ALA A 75 1.91 10.33 13.20
N SER A 76 2.86 9.40 13.07
CA SER A 76 2.85 8.11 13.79
C SER A 76 1.56 7.33 13.60
N GLU A 77 1.06 7.29 12.37
CA GLU A 77 -0.15 6.57 12.04
C GLU A 77 0.09 5.08 11.90
N ILE A 78 -0.91 4.30 12.31
CA ILE A 78 -0.94 2.87 12.07
C ILE A 78 -1.88 2.64 10.90
N ILE A 79 -1.36 2.02 9.82
CA ILE A 79 -2.12 1.82 8.59
C ILE A 79 -2.06 0.35 8.22
N THR A 80 -3.23 -0.25 8.01
CA THR A 80 -3.33 -1.64 7.56
C THR A 80 -3.76 -1.64 6.10
N ILE A 81 -3.00 -2.35 5.26
CA ILE A 81 -3.33 -2.54 3.85
C ILE A 81 -3.93 -3.93 3.71
N PHE A 82 -5.17 -3.98 3.20
CA PHE A 82 -5.86 -5.20 2.84
C PHE A 82 -5.76 -5.37 1.34
N TRP A 83 -5.40 -6.57 0.88
CA TRP A 83 -5.13 -6.76 -0.54
C TRP A 83 -5.61 -8.11 -1.04
N ARG A 84 -5.87 -8.14 -2.34
CA ARG A 84 -6.18 -9.34 -3.09
C ARG A 84 -5.45 -9.28 -4.42
N CYS A 85 -4.71 -10.35 -4.74
CA CYS A 85 -3.91 -10.43 -5.95
C CYS A 85 -4.42 -11.56 -6.84
N PHE A 86 -4.42 -11.31 -8.13
CA PHE A 86 -4.79 -12.27 -9.16
C PHE A 86 -3.58 -12.50 -10.06
N GLY A 87 -3.26 -13.76 -10.30
CA GLY A 87 -2.09 -14.13 -11.11
C GLY A 87 -1.84 -15.62 -11.03
N THR A 88 -0.62 -16.04 -11.34
CA THR A 88 -0.19 -17.43 -11.18
C THR A 88 0.94 -17.52 -10.17
N TRP A 89 0.91 -18.59 -9.35
CA TRP A 89 1.78 -18.74 -8.18
C TRP A 89 2.77 -19.91 -8.31
N LYS A 90 2.68 -20.65 -9.41
CA LYS A 90 3.58 -21.79 -9.65
C LYS A 90 4.27 -21.69 -10.97
#